data_aa5a83d43073b8ecedf5ce8216fe0059
#
_entry.id   aa5a83d43073b8ecedf5ce8216fe0059
#
_cell.length_a   1.000
_cell.length_b   1.000
_cell.length_c   1.000
_cell.angle_alpha   90.00
_cell.angle_beta   90.00
_cell.angle_gamma   90.00
#
_symmetry.space_group_name_H-M   'P 1'
#
loop_
_entity.id
_entity.type
_entity.pdbx_description
1 polymer ?
#
loop_
_entity_poly.entity_id
_entity_poly.type
_entity_poly.pdbx_seq_one_letter_code
_entity_poly.pdbx_strand_id
1 'polypeptide(L)'
;IVMIDEVQTCVGFEKAVNSLHASGKYDIYVTGSNAFLLSSDLATLFRGRTYEVEVFPFSLLEFSTYHEIHNPDEALDRYLREGGMPGSYLYPSERARYRYIANVLDVLVLRDVEEKHGVRNKVQLERACDFLMDNIGNISSVSGIAAALDAAGTRVSVATLAQYLGYLCQAFAFYRVRRYDVGGKK
;
A
#
# COMPACT_ATOMS: atom_id res chain seq x y z
N ILE A 1 -13.54 -14.27 20.46
CA ILE A 1 -12.83 -13.57 19.38
C ILE A 1 -12.52 -14.58 18.28
N VAL A 2 -12.77 -14.21 17.03
CA VAL A 2 -12.37 -14.96 15.82
C VAL A 2 -11.48 -14.03 14.99
N MET A 3 -10.29 -14.50 14.65
CA MET A 3 -9.35 -13.78 13.81
C MET A 3 -9.13 -14.59 12.53
N ILE A 4 -9.33 -13.97 11.38
CA ILE A 4 -9.18 -14.61 10.07
C ILE A 4 -8.22 -13.75 9.24
N ASP A 5 -7.06 -14.33 8.93
CA ASP A 5 -6.03 -13.65 8.16
C ASP A 5 -6.14 -14.00 6.68
N GLU A 6 -5.84 -13.03 5.81
CA GLU A 6 -5.85 -13.18 4.34
C GLU A 6 -7.14 -13.81 3.81
N VAL A 7 -8.30 -13.25 4.20
CA VAL A 7 -9.63 -13.82 3.90
C VAL A 7 -9.88 -14.03 2.40
N GLN A 8 -9.24 -13.23 1.53
CA GLN A 8 -9.39 -13.35 0.09
C GLN A 8 -8.86 -14.68 -0.48
N THR A 9 -8.07 -15.40 0.28
CA THR A 9 -7.57 -16.73 -0.11
C THR A 9 -8.65 -17.81 -0.01
N CYS A 10 -9.74 -17.53 0.69
CA CYS A 10 -10.85 -18.47 0.90
C CYS A 10 -12.08 -18.06 0.09
N VAL A 11 -12.42 -18.84 -0.93
CA VAL A 11 -13.61 -18.59 -1.76
C VAL A 11 -14.87 -18.72 -0.91
N GLY A 12 -15.74 -17.71 -0.93
CA GLY A 12 -17.01 -17.72 -0.22
C GLY A 12 -16.92 -17.46 1.29
N PHE A 13 -15.77 -16.91 1.75
CA PHE A 13 -15.57 -16.56 3.17
C PHE A 13 -16.66 -15.63 3.71
N GLU A 14 -17.27 -14.80 2.85
CA GLU A 14 -18.31 -13.84 3.21
C GLU A 14 -19.52 -14.52 3.86
N LYS A 15 -19.89 -15.70 3.36
CA LYS A 15 -21.00 -16.51 3.93
C LYS A 15 -20.64 -17.01 5.33
N ALA A 16 -19.41 -17.46 5.51
CA ALA A 16 -18.94 -17.95 6.81
C ALA A 16 -18.88 -16.81 7.83
N VAL A 17 -18.29 -15.66 7.44
CA VAL A 17 -18.21 -14.47 8.30
C VAL A 17 -19.60 -13.97 8.68
N ASN A 18 -20.53 -13.86 7.71
CA ASN A 18 -21.90 -13.45 7.98
C ASN A 18 -22.64 -14.43 8.92
N SER A 19 -22.41 -15.74 8.77
CA SER A 19 -23.00 -16.76 9.65
C SER A 19 -22.46 -16.64 11.09
N LEU A 20 -21.15 -16.45 11.24
CA LEU A 20 -20.53 -16.20 12.54
C LEU A 20 -21.07 -14.93 13.20
N HIS A 21 -21.14 -13.85 12.41
CA HIS A 21 -21.67 -12.57 12.88
C HIS A 21 -23.15 -12.67 13.31
N ALA A 22 -23.97 -13.36 12.50
CA ALA A 22 -25.40 -13.56 12.82
C ALA A 22 -25.63 -14.36 14.10
N SER A 23 -24.67 -15.18 14.52
CA SER A 23 -24.76 -15.93 15.79
C SER A 23 -24.70 -15.02 17.02
N GLY A 24 -24.16 -13.82 16.90
CA GLY A 24 -23.96 -12.85 17.99
C GLY A 24 -23.00 -13.29 19.09
N LYS A 25 -22.22 -14.35 18.84
CA LYS A 25 -21.35 -14.97 19.86
C LYS A 25 -19.89 -14.53 19.77
N TYR A 26 -19.49 -13.90 18.68
CA TYR A 26 -18.08 -13.64 18.37
C TYR A 26 -17.83 -12.19 17.95
N ASP A 27 -16.75 -11.64 18.48
CA ASP A 27 -16.07 -10.49 17.87
C ASP A 27 -15.20 -11.01 16.76
N ILE A 28 -15.38 -10.52 15.53
CA ILE A 28 -14.74 -11.05 14.34
C ILE A 28 -13.80 -10.00 13.78
N TYR A 29 -12.53 -10.38 13.62
CA TYR A 29 -11.51 -9.59 13.00
C TYR A 29 -11.06 -10.28 11.72
N VAL A 30 -11.08 -9.56 10.60
CA VAL A 30 -10.62 -10.08 9.31
C VAL A 30 -9.51 -9.21 8.78
N THR A 31 -8.49 -9.83 8.22
CA THR A 31 -7.45 -9.12 7.45
C THR A 31 -7.47 -9.58 6.00
N GLY A 32 -6.85 -8.80 5.15
CA GLY A 32 -6.67 -9.15 3.74
C GLY A 32 -5.99 -8.03 2.97
N SER A 33 -5.56 -8.33 1.73
CA SER A 33 -4.99 -7.29 0.89
C SER A 33 -6.03 -6.18 0.67
N ASN A 34 -5.59 -4.94 0.81
CA ASN A 34 -6.44 -3.77 0.73
C ASN A 34 -7.27 -3.73 -0.55
N ALA A 35 -6.63 -4.03 -1.64
CA ALA A 35 -7.25 -4.03 -2.95
C ALA A 35 -8.51 -4.94 -3.01
N PHE A 36 -8.59 -5.94 -2.14
CA PHE A 36 -9.73 -6.84 -2.05
C PHE A 36 -10.77 -6.37 -1.01
N LEU A 37 -10.33 -5.97 0.19
CA LEU A 37 -11.23 -5.58 1.29
C LEU A 37 -11.98 -4.27 1.02
N LEU A 38 -11.41 -3.36 0.22
CA LEU A 38 -12.06 -2.13 -0.23
C LEU A 38 -12.87 -2.32 -1.52
N SER A 39 -13.05 -3.55 -2.03
CA SER A 39 -13.93 -3.77 -3.17
C SER A 39 -15.35 -3.33 -2.82
N SER A 40 -16.03 -2.70 -3.79
CA SER A 40 -17.43 -2.29 -3.65
C SER A 40 -18.35 -3.44 -3.23
N ASP A 41 -17.96 -4.66 -3.53
CA ASP A 41 -18.71 -5.88 -3.23
C ASP A 41 -18.66 -6.21 -1.74
N LEU A 42 -17.49 -6.13 -1.10
CA LEU A 42 -17.37 -6.34 0.34
C LEU A 42 -17.99 -5.19 1.15
N ALA A 43 -17.76 -3.94 0.72
CA ALA A 43 -18.42 -2.80 1.32
C ALA A 43 -19.95 -2.93 1.26
N THR A 44 -20.49 -3.59 0.24
CA THR A 44 -21.92 -3.86 0.10
C THR A 44 -22.38 -5.03 0.97
N LEU A 45 -21.62 -6.12 1.01
CA LEU A 45 -21.93 -7.33 1.79
C LEU A 45 -21.91 -7.12 3.30
N PHE A 46 -21.01 -6.25 3.77
CA PHE A 46 -20.85 -5.94 5.19
C PHE A 46 -21.33 -4.55 5.58
N ARG A 47 -22.05 -3.83 4.70
CA ARG A 47 -22.47 -2.45 4.90
C ARG A 47 -23.16 -2.23 6.27
N GLY A 48 -22.61 -1.29 7.06
CA GLY A 48 -23.13 -0.93 8.36
C GLY A 48 -22.84 -1.93 9.50
N ARG A 49 -21.99 -2.95 9.23
CA ARG A 49 -21.65 -4.00 10.21
C ARG A 49 -20.16 -4.14 10.45
N THR A 50 -19.34 -3.33 9.78
CA THR A 50 -17.89 -3.36 9.92
C THR A 50 -17.34 -2.03 10.35
N TYR A 51 -16.26 -2.12 11.09
CA TYR A 51 -15.38 -1.00 11.39
C TYR A 51 -14.03 -1.28 10.73
N GLU A 52 -13.58 -0.36 9.90
CA GLU A 52 -12.30 -0.47 9.20
C GLU A 52 -11.18 0.13 10.05
N VAL A 53 -10.10 -0.63 10.19
CA VAL A 53 -8.88 -0.18 10.86
C VAL A 53 -7.75 -0.25 9.85
N GLU A 54 -7.28 0.92 9.41
CA GLU A 54 -6.09 1.02 8.57
C GLU A 54 -4.83 0.93 9.45
N VAL A 55 -3.95 -0.03 9.14
CA VAL A 55 -2.69 -0.22 9.85
C VAL A 55 -1.56 0.33 9.02
N PHE A 56 -0.95 1.41 9.47
CA PHE A 56 0.19 2.04 8.82
C PHE A 56 1.51 1.39 9.25
N PRO A 57 2.58 1.52 8.45
CA PRO A 57 3.93 1.36 8.95
C PRO A 57 4.19 2.27 10.15
N PHE A 58 5.22 1.98 10.94
CA PHE A 58 5.56 2.80 12.09
C PHE A 58 5.73 4.28 11.70
N SER A 59 5.10 5.16 12.46
CA SER A 59 5.40 6.59 12.45
C SER A 59 6.79 6.86 13.03
N LEU A 60 7.32 8.06 12.82
CA LEU A 60 8.60 8.46 13.42
C LEU A 60 8.60 8.29 14.94
N LEU A 61 7.48 8.58 15.61
CA LEU A 61 7.36 8.43 17.06
C LEU A 61 7.43 6.96 17.49
N GLU A 62 6.70 6.08 16.80
CA GLU A 62 6.73 4.65 17.07
C GLU A 62 8.11 4.05 16.78
N PHE A 63 8.74 4.48 15.67
CA PHE A 63 10.10 4.10 15.32
C PHE A 63 11.11 4.51 16.40
N SER A 64 11.08 5.78 16.84
CA SER A 64 11.99 6.27 17.87
C SER A 64 11.78 5.57 19.22
N THR A 65 10.52 5.27 19.56
CA THR A 65 10.17 4.52 20.77
C THR A 65 10.67 3.07 20.68
N TYR A 66 10.46 2.40 19.56
CA TYR A 66 10.91 1.03 19.35
C TYR A 66 12.43 0.87 19.41
N HIS A 67 13.15 1.85 18.85
CA HIS A 67 14.63 1.85 18.83
C HIS A 67 15.28 2.59 20.01
N GLU A 68 14.48 3.06 20.97
CA GLU A 68 14.94 3.81 22.15
C GLU A 68 15.79 5.04 21.81
N ILE A 69 15.46 5.74 20.70
CA ILE A 69 16.18 6.92 20.25
C ILE A 69 15.52 8.17 20.83
N HIS A 70 16.27 8.88 21.67
CA HIS A 70 15.77 10.09 22.34
C HIS A 70 16.07 11.38 21.59
N ASN A 71 17.05 11.38 20.70
CA ASN A 71 17.39 12.54 19.90
C ASN A 71 16.48 12.59 18.65
N PRO A 72 15.65 13.63 18.47
CA PRO A 72 14.72 13.71 17.32
C PRO A 72 15.42 13.75 15.96
N ASP A 73 16.56 14.43 15.86
CA ASP A 73 17.31 14.55 14.59
C ASP A 73 17.92 13.20 14.18
N GLU A 74 18.48 12.48 15.15
CA GLU A 74 18.97 11.12 14.95
C GLU A 74 17.83 10.16 14.55
N ALA A 75 16.70 10.25 15.24
CA ALA A 75 15.53 9.44 14.95
C ALA A 75 15.03 9.69 13.53
N LEU A 76 14.94 10.96 13.10
CA LEU A 76 14.51 11.33 11.76
C LEU A 76 15.50 10.82 10.70
N ASP A 77 16.79 11.03 10.89
CA ASP A 77 17.82 10.61 9.94
C ASP A 77 17.84 9.08 9.76
N ARG A 78 17.69 8.33 10.84
CA ARG A 78 17.57 6.87 10.77
C ARG A 78 16.26 6.42 10.14
N TYR A 79 15.14 7.06 10.50
CA TYR A 79 13.82 6.72 9.96
C TYR A 79 13.75 6.94 8.44
N LEU A 80 14.35 8.01 7.92
CA LEU A 80 14.42 8.29 6.49
C LEU A 80 15.22 7.21 5.71
N ARG A 81 16.18 6.56 6.38
CA ARG A 81 16.98 5.47 5.77
C ARG A 81 16.36 4.09 5.96
N GLU A 82 15.83 3.81 7.14
CA GLU A 82 15.37 2.46 7.52
C GLU A 82 13.88 2.26 7.21
N GLY A 83 13.12 3.34 7.12
CA GLY A 83 11.68 3.31 6.89
C GLY A 83 10.87 2.85 8.10
N GLY A 84 9.56 2.78 7.94
CA GLY A 84 8.62 2.43 9.01
C GLY A 84 8.16 0.96 9.03
N MET A 85 8.77 0.05 8.26
CA MET A 85 8.33 -1.35 8.20
C MET A 85 8.92 -2.19 9.34
N PRO A 86 8.15 -2.52 10.40
CA PRO A 86 8.70 -3.16 11.59
C PRO A 86 9.29 -4.55 11.32
N GLY A 87 8.78 -5.28 10.34
CA GLY A 87 9.35 -6.57 9.92
C GLY A 87 10.80 -6.46 9.42
N SER A 88 11.20 -5.30 8.90
CA SER A 88 12.58 -5.08 8.44
C SER A 88 13.58 -5.04 9.61
N TYR A 89 13.16 -4.61 10.78
CA TYR A 89 14.05 -4.45 11.95
C TYR A 89 14.50 -5.78 12.55
N LEU A 90 13.86 -6.88 12.19
CA LEU A 90 14.27 -8.23 12.57
C LEU A 90 15.59 -8.67 11.89
N TYR A 91 16.03 -7.94 10.86
CA TYR A 91 17.23 -8.26 10.11
C TYR A 91 18.44 -7.45 10.60
N PRO A 92 19.57 -8.10 10.90
CA PRO A 92 20.69 -7.46 11.58
C PRO A 92 21.51 -6.51 10.70
N SER A 93 21.44 -6.65 9.36
CA SER A 93 22.21 -5.79 8.45
C SER A 93 21.30 -4.94 7.58
N GLU A 94 21.77 -3.73 7.28
CA GLU A 94 21.08 -2.79 6.38
C GLU A 94 20.75 -3.43 5.03
N ARG A 95 21.69 -4.15 4.44
CA ARG A 95 21.48 -4.89 3.18
C ARG A 95 20.35 -5.92 3.29
N ALA A 96 20.23 -6.61 4.42
CA ALA A 96 19.17 -7.59 4.62
C ALA A 96 17.81 -6.90 4.83
N ARG A 97 17.78 -5.74 5.50
CA ARG A 97 16.59 -4.90 5.64
C ARG A 97 16.08 -4.41 4.29
N TYR A 98 16.96 -3.85 3.46
CA TYR A 98 16.57 -3.40 2.12
C TYR A 98 16.08 -4.54 1.24
N ARG A 99 16.71 -5.72 1.31
CA ARG A 99 16.23 -6.89 0.59
C ARG A 99 14.83 -7.33 1.04
N TYR A 100 14.56 -7.27 2.34
CA TYR A 100 13.23 -7.55 2.88
C TYR A 100 12.19 -6.56 2.33
N ILE A 101 12.47 -5.26 2.38
CA ILE A 101 11.56 -4.21 1.89
C ILE A 101 11.32 -4.36 0.38
N ALA A 102 12.37 -4.62 -0.40
CA ALA A 102 12.24 -4.88 -1.84
C ALA A 102 11.35 -6.09 -2.10
N ASN A 103 11.56 -7.20 -1.38
CA ASN A 103 10.70 -8.38 -1.52
C ASN A 103 9.23 -8.08 -1.16
N VAL A 104 8.98 -7.27 -0.14
CA VAL A 104 7.61 -6.84 0.21
C VAL A 104 6.98 -6.06 -0.95
N LEU A 105 7.72 -5.12 -1.56
CA LEU A 105 7.24 -4.38 -2.70
C LEU A 105 6.96 -5.28 -3.90
N ASP A 106 7.92 -6.13 -4.27
CA ASP A 106 7.84 -6.96 -5.47
C ASP A 106 6.75 -8.03 -5.34
N VAL A 107 6.70 -8.73 -4.22
CA VAL A 107 5.83 -9.89 -4.03
C VAL A 107 4.44 -9.48 -3.56
N LEU A 108 4.34 -8.62 -2.54
CA LEU A 108 3.05 -8.29 -1.93
C LEU A 108 2.33 -7.15 -2.65
N VAL A 109 3.06 -6.22 -3.26
CA VAL A 109 2.45 -5.07 -3.93
C VAL A 109 2.32 -5.28 -5.42
N LEU A 110 3.44 -5.48 -6.13
CA LEU A 110 3.41 -5.54 -7.58
C LEU A 110 2.71 -6.79 -8.08
N ARG A 111 3.00 -7.95 -7.50
CA ARG A 111 2.39 -9.22 -7.88
C ARG A 111 0.88 -9.22 -7.59
N ASP A 112 0.44 -8.76 -6.42
CA ASP A 112 -0.98 -8.69 -6.07
C ASP A 112 -1.74 -7.74 -7.00
N VAL A 113 -1.13 -6.59 -7.34
CA VAL A 113 -1.70 -5.65 -8.32
C VAL A 113 -1.82 -6.29 -9.70
N GLU A 114 -0.77 -7.01 -10.14
CA GLU A 114 -0.76 -7.70 -11.43
C GLU A 114 -1.86 -8.76 -11.53
N GLU A 115 -1.93 -9.64 -10.54
CA GLU A 115 -2.88 -10.76 -10.51
C GLU A 115 -4.33 -10.24 -10.43
N LYS A 116 -4.59 -9.28 -9.55
CA LYS A 116 -5.92 -8.74 -9.33
C LYS A 116 -6.47 -7.97 -10.52
N HIS A 117 -5.66 -7.14 -11.13
CA HIS A 117 -6.10 -6.23 -12.18
C HIS A 117 -5.77 -6.71 -13.59
N GLY A 118 -5.17 -7.91 -13.72
CA GLY A 118 -4.82 -8.49 -15.02
C GLY A 118 -3.85 -7.60 -15.80
N VAL A 119 -2.86 -7.03 -15.13
CA VAL A 119 -1.89 -6.13 -15.76
C VAL A 119 -1.12 -6.87 -16.85
N ARG A 120 -1.30 -6.43 -18.10
CA ARG A 120 -0.69 -7.09 -19.26
C ARG A 120 0.79 -6.79 -19.41
N ASN A 121 1.21 -5.59 -19.03
CA ASN A 121 2.60 -5.14 -19.17
C ASN A 121 3.19 -4.81 -17.79
N LYS A 122 3.80 -5.82 -17.20
CA LYS A 122 4.44 -5.75 -15.88
C LYS A 122 5.57 -4.74 -15.85
N VAL A 123 6.38 -4.68 -16.90
CA VAL A 123 7.51 -3.75 -17.01
C VAL A 123 7.06 -2.30 -16.92
N GLN A 124 5.92 -1.96 -17.54
CA GLN A 124 5.38 -0.60 -17.43
C GLN A 124 4.91 -0.28 -16.00
N LEU A 125 4.31 -1.25 -15.29
CA LEU A 125 3.91 -1.07 -13.89
C LEU A 125 5.13 -0.89 -12.98
N GLU A 126 6.15 -1.74 -13.12
CA GLU A 126 7.42 -1.66 -12.38
C GLU A 126 8.10 -0.31 -12.60
N ARG A 127 8.25 0.11 -13.86
CA ARG A 127 8.85 1.41 -14.20
C ARG A 127 8.05 2.60 -13.67
N ALA A 128 6.72 2.50 -13.65
CA ALA A 128 5.89 3.53 -13.02
C ALA A 128 6.12 3.57 -11.49
N CYS A 129 6.26 2.41 -10.86
CA CYS A 129 6.58 2.30 -9.43
C CYS A 129 7.96 2.90 -9.12
N ASP A 130 9.00 2.52 -9.87
CA ASP A 130 10.36 3.06 -9.73
C ASP A 130 10.36 4.59 -9.85
N PHE A 131 9.69 5.11 -10.89
CA PHE A 131 9.59 6.55 -11.10
C PHE A 131 8.93 7.28 -9.92
N LEU A 132 7.87 6.68 -9.35
CA LEU A 132 7.21 7.26 -8.18
C LEU A 132 8.11 7.26 -6.96
N MET A 133 8.87 6.19 -6.73
CA MET A 133 9.81 6.11 -5.61
C MET A 133 10.90 7.17 -5.72
N ASP A 134 11.45 7.37 -6.92
CA ASP A 134 12.48 8.39 -7.17
C ASP A 134 11.95 9.84 -7.06
N ASN A 135 10.62 10.02 -7.13
CA ASN A 135 9.98 11.34 -7.17
C ASN A 135 8.97 11.56 -6.03
N ILE A 136 9.13 10.86 -4.91
CA ILE A 136 8.27 11.04 -3.74
C ILE A 136 8.30 12.50 -3.26
N GLY A 137 7.10 13.05 -3.01
CA GLY A 137 6.95 14.44 -2.57
C GLY A 137 6.98 15.48 -3.68
N ASN A 138 7.37 15.11 -4.89
CA ASN A 138 7.39 16.02 -6.04
C ASN A 138 6.00 16.22 -6.64
N ILE A 139 5.72 17.46 -7.05
CA ILE A 139 4.48 17.78 -7.77
C ILE A 139 4.56 17.17 -9.17
N SER A 140 3.69 16.21 -9.43
CA SER A 140 3.66 15.48 -10.69
C SER A 140 2.26 15.42 -11.28
N SER A 141 2.16 15.40 -12.60
CA SER A 141 0.93 15.09 -13.32
C SER A 141 1.06 13.74 -14.04
N VAL A 142 -0.05 13.05 -14.26
CA VAL A 142 -0.02 11.76 -14.98
C VAL A 142 0.59 11.90 -16.37
N SER A 143 0.29 12.99 -17.09
CA SER A 143 0.88 13.26 -18.40
C SER A 143 2.39 13.54 -18.31
N GLY A 144 2.85 14.26 -17.27
CA GLY A 144 4.27 14.50 -17.04
C GLY A 144 5.04 13.22 -16.75
N ILE A 145 4.47 12.34 -15.92
CA ILE A 145 5.05 11.02 -15.64
C ILE A 145 5.11 10.17 -16.92
N ALA A 146 4.03 10.14 -17.72
CA ALA A 146 4.03 9.40 -18.98
C ALA A 146 5.09 9.88 -19.94
N ALA A 147 5.29 11.20 -20.06
CA ALA A 147 6.33 11.80 -20.90
C ALA A 147 7.75 11.45 -20.40
N ALA A 148 7.97 11.47 -19.09
CA ALA A 148 9.26 11.10 -18.50
C ALA A 148 9.58 9.61 -18.73
N LEU A 149 8.60 8.72 -18.58
CA LEU A 149 8.76 7.30 -18.86
C LEU A 149 9.02 7.03 -20.35
N ASP A 150 8.35 7.75 -21.26
CA ASP A 150 8.58 7.64 -22.70
C ASP A 150 10.00 8.09 -23.07
N ALA A 151 10.47 9.20 -22.49
CA ALA A 151 11.85 9.68 -22.64
C ALA A 151 12.89 8.67 -22.11
N ALA A 152 12.55 7.91 -21.08
CA ALA A 152 13.37 6.83 -20.54
C ALA A 152 13.21 5.49 -21.29
N GLY A 153 12.50 5.47 -22.44
CA GLY A 153 12.32 4.29 -23.28
C GLY A 153 11.15 3.37 -22.88
N THR A 154 10.31 3.79 -21.94
CA THR A 154 9.13 3.01 -21.52
C THR A 154 7.86 3.73 -21.93
N ARG A 155 7.36 3.39 -23.11
CA ARG A 155 6.14 4.02 -23.64
C ARG A 155 4.90 3.46 -22.93
N VAL A 156 4.15 4.36 -22.28
CA VAL A 156 2.88 4.06 -21.62
C VAL A 156 1.84 5.14 -21.93
N SER A 157 0.60 4.75 -22.23
CA SER A 157 -0.44 5.75 -22.42
C SER A 157 -0.82 6.44 -21.10
N VAL A 158 -1.23 7.70 -21.18
CA VAL A 158 -1.69 8.46 -19.99
C VAL A 158 -2.84 7.74 -19.28
N ALA A 159 -3.76 7.12 -20.05
CA ALA A 159 -4.88 6.37 -19.50
C ALA A 159 -4.42 5.11 -18.74
N THR A 160 -3.50 4.33 -19.34
CA THR A 160 -2.93 3.13 -18.69
C THR A 160 -2.15 3.50 -17.43
N LEU A 161 -1.33 4.55 -17.51
CA LEU A 161 -0.58 5.03 -16.35
C LEU A 161 -1.51 5.50 -15.22
N ALA A 162 -2.59 6.23 -15.55
CA ALA A 162 -3.59 6.62 -14.54
C ALA A 162 -4.20 5.42 -13.82
N GLN A 163 -4.44 4.31 -14.54
CA GLN A 163 -4.91 3.06 -13.94
C GLN A 163 -3.85 2.45 -13.01
N TYR A 164 -2.59 2.36 -13.46
CA TYR A 164 -1.49 1.83 -12.64
C TYR A 164 -1.31 2.62 -11.34
N LEU A 165 -1.32 3.96 -11.44
CA LEU A 165 -1.26 4.82 -10.25
C LEU A 165 -2.44 4.58 -9.31
N GLY A 166 -3.65 4.36 -9.85
CA GLY A 166 -4.82 3.98 -9.08
C GLY A 166 -4.64 2.64 -8.36
N TYR A 167 -4.10 1.64 -9.04
CA TYR A 167 -3.86 0.31 -8.46
C TYR A 167 -2.80 0.35 -7.34
N LEU A 168 -1.70 1.05 -7.57
CA LEU A 168 -0.65 1.24 -6.57
C LEU A 168 -1.15 1.99 -5.32
N CYS A 169 -2.05 2.98 -5.50
CA CYS A 169 -2.69 3.65 -4.37
C CYS A 169 -3.68 2.72 -3.65
N GLN A 170 -4.42 1.89 -4.37
CA GLN A 170 -5.33 0.89 -3.77
C GLN A 170 -4.57 -0.18 -2.99
N ALA A 171 -3.35 -0.50 -3.40
CA ALA A 171 -2.47 -1.43 -2.70
C ALA A 171 -1.71 -0.79 -1.52
N PHE A 172 -2.00 0.47 -1.16
CA PHE A 172 -1.29 1.26 -0.14
C PHE A 172 0.23 1.40 -0.36
N ALA A 173 0.70 1.13 -1.60
CA ALA A 173 2.08 1.37 -1.95
C ALA A 173 2.41 2.86 -1.96
N PHE A 174 1.46 3.68 -2.40
CA PHE A 174 1.59 5.13 -2.46
C PHE A 174 0.32 5.83 -2.02
N TYR A 175 0.49 6.99 -1.41
CA TYR A 175 -0.61 7.88 -1.03
C TYR A 175 -0.63 9.10 -1.94
N ARG A 176 -1.77 9.35 -2.59
CA ARG A 176 -1.96 10.53 -3.42
C ARG A 176 -2.39 11.71 -2.57
N VAL A 177 -1.47 12.65 -2.34
CA VAL A 177 -1.74 13.89 -1.64
C VAL A 177 -2.11 14.97 -2.65
N ARG A 178 -3.24 15.65 -2.45
CA ARG A 178 -3.63 16.80 -3.27
C ARG A 178 -2.83 18.02 -2.85
N ARG A 179 -2.41 18.81 -3.84
CA ARG A 179 -1.79 20.11 -3.55
C ARG A 179 -2.82 20.98 -2.81
N TYR A 180 -2.42 21.49 -1.66
CA TYR A 180 -3.17 22.56 -0.99
C TYR A 180 -2.70 23.91 -1.54
N ASP A 181 -3.61 24.66 -2.14
CA ASP A 181 -3.33 26.01 -2.66
C ASP A 181 -4.29 27.01 -1.98
N VAL A 182 -3.71 27.91 -1.21
CA VAL A 182 -4.47 28.96 -0.50
C VAL A 182 -5.14 29.94 -1.48
N GLY A 183 -4.64 30.02 -2.71
CA GLY A 183 -5.16 30.89 -3.78
C GLY A 183 -6.33 30.33 -4.59
N GLY A 184 -6.80 29.11 -4.29
CA GLY A 184 -8.04 28.56 -4.88
C GLY A 184 -7.95 28.15 -6.35
N LYS A 185 -6.78 27.98 -6.93
CA LYS A 185 -6.65 27.35 -8.25
C LYS A 185 -6.74 25.83 -8.08
N LYS A 186 -7.88 25.27 -8.49
CA LYS A 186 -8.10 23.83 -8.60
C LYS A 186 -7.26 23.22 -9.70
#